data_19b99bedd2db758cfd68496a9963e261
#
_entry.id   19b99bedd2db758cfd68496a9963e261
#
_cell.length_a   1.000
_cell.length_b   1.000
_cell.length_c   1.000
_cell.angle_alpha   90.00
_cell.angle_beta   90.00
_cell.angle_gamma   90.00
#
_symmetry.space_group_name_H-M   'P 1'
#
loop_
_entity.id
_entity.type
_entity.pdbx_description
1 polymer ?
#
loop_
_entity_poly.entity_id
_entity_poly.type
_entity_poly.pdbx_seq_one_letter_code
_entity_poly.pdbx_strand_id
1 'polypeptide(L)'
;MPLTSYSMVSFDVDGTLFRRAALTTAAQALGIGERWNTYDKMYHQKRITLRECLDQQYKLLAGMRVQDILREVVKVETIRNIRETVVKLQGHGLGVTLLTDNPDFLCSYLVESFGFNGYTASKVEVKDGIVTDKNEPLPDKAEGLKKYCSWMSIIPKKCIHVGDWVNDIPVFKIVGHSVALNPKTEKVRDRASFAVETSDLMDVYRHLATLS
;
A
#
# COMPACT_ATOMS: atom_id res chain seq x y z
N MET A 1 -5.14 21.08 11.66
CA MET A 1 -6.47 20.46 11.95
C MET A 1 -6.25 19.31 12.92
N PRO A 2 -6.97 19.22 14.02
CA PRO A 2 -6.81 18.15 14.99
C PRO A 2 -7.09 16.77 14.38
N LEU A 3 -6.45 15.72 14.90
CA LEU A 3 -6.60 14.36 14.40
C LEU A 3 -8.09 13.94 14.32
N THR A 4 -8.88 14.36 15.27
CA THR A 4 -10.33 14.11 15.32
C THR A 4 -11.15 14.78 14.20
N SER A 5 -10.55 15.68 13.43
CA SER A 5 -11.20 16.30 12.25
C SER A 5 -11.02 15.47 10.98
N TYR A 6 -10.16 14.45 10.99
CA TYR A 6 -10.01 13.50 9.90
C TYR A 6 -10.99 12.34 10.07
N SER A 7 -11.27 11.66 8.98
CA SER A 7 -12.17 10.50 8.94
C SER A 7 -11.44 9.20 8.67
N MET A 8 -10.27 9.28 8.01
CA MET A 8 -9.56 8.09 7.56
C MET A 8 -8.06 8.31 7.49
N VAL A 9 -7.31 7.25 7.78
CA VAL A 9 -5.88 7.12 7.46
C VAL A 9 -5.69 5.97 6.49
N SER A 10 -5.04 6.22 5.35
CA SER A 10 -4.65 5.19 4.39
C SER A 10 -3.14 4.96 4.44
N PHE A 11 -2.72 3.71 4.35
CA PHE A 11 -1.31 3.31 4.32
C PHE A 11 -0.98 2.64 2.99
N ASP A 12 0.15 3.02 2.40
CA ASP A 12 0.80 2.19 1.40
C ASP A 12 1.33 0.91 2.06
N VAL A 13 1.71 -0.07 1.26
CA VAL A 13 2.14 -1.39 1.72
C VAL A 13 3.63 -1.58 1.56
N ASP A 14 4.13 -1.58 0.31
CA ASP A 14 5.54 -1.84 0.02
C ASP A 14 6.43 -0.62 0.33
N GLY A 15 7.48 -0.81 1.13
CA GLY A 15 8.33 0.27 1.62
C GLY A 15 7.75 1.02 2.83
N THR A 16 6.45 0.87 3.09
CA THR A 16 5.71 1.50 4.19
C THR A 16 5.44 0.50 5.32
N LEU A 17 4.63 -0.53 5.09
CA LEU A 17 4.36 -1.61 6.05
C LEU A 17 5.36 -2.75 5.93
N PHE A 18 5.68 -3.18 4.72
CA PHE A 18 6.81 -4.04 4.44
C PHE A 18 8.07 -3.21 4.18
N ARG A 19 9.21 -3.69 4.67
CA ARG A 19 10.50 -3.01 4.46
C ARG A 19 11.00 -3.07 3.01
N ARG A 20 10.44 -3.98 2.22
CA ARG A 20 10.74 -4.20 0.78
C ARG A 20 9.47 -4.55 0.04
N ALA A 21 9.50 -4.49 -1.29
CA ALA A 21 8.40 -4.96 -2.13
C ALA A 21 8.13 -6.46 -1.87
N ALA A 22 6.96 -6.75 -1.29
CA ALA A 22 6.64 -8.07 -0.77
C ALA A 22 6.52 -9.10 -1.89
N LEU A 23 5.81 -8.77 -2.97
CA LEU A 23 5.65 -9.68 -4.11
C LEU A 23 6.92 -9.84 -4.93
N THR A 24 7.74 -8.80 -5.08
CA THR A 24 9.05 -8.92 -5.74
C THR A 24 9.95 -9.90 -4.97
N THR A 25 9.91 -9.85 -3.64
CA THR A 25 10.66 -10.79 -2.79
C THR A 25 10.09 -12.20 -2.91
N ALA A 26 8.76 -12.36 -2.86
CA ALA A 26 8.11 -13.65 -3.04
C ALA A 26 8.37 -14.26 -4.43
N ALA A 27 8.37 -13.46 -5.49
CA ALA A 27 8.63 -13.90 -6.86
C ALA A 27 10.01 -14.58 -7.01
N GLN A 28 11.03 -14.10 -6.27
CA GLN A 28 12.35 -14.75 -6.24
C GLN A 28 12.26 -16.18 -5.68
N ALA A 29 11.59 -16.33 -4.54
CA ALA A 29 11.43 -17.62 -3.88
C ALA A 29 10.54 -18.60 -4.69
N LEU A 30 9.58 -18.07 -5.45
CA LEU A 30 8.67 -18.84 -6.31
C LEU A 30 9.27 -19.20 -7.69
N GLY A 31 10.52 -18.83 -7.96
CA GLY A 31 11.24 -19.18 -9.20
C GLY A 31 10.83 -18.36 -10.43
N ILE A 32 10.08 -17.27 -10.24
CA ILE A 32 9.67 -16.36 -11.34
C ILE A 32 10.40 -15.00 -11.28
N GLY A 33 11.35 -14.85 -10.38
CA GLY A 33 12.02 -13.58 -10.08
C GLY A 33 12.73 -12.93 -11.29
N GLU A 34 13.37 -13.70 -12.16
CA GLU A 34 14.03 -13.13 -13.35
C GLU A 34 13.00 -12.47 -14.30
N ARG A 35 11.88 -13.16 -14.55
CA ARG A 35 10.80 -12.63 -15.40
C ARG A 35 10.13 -11.42 -14.74
N TRP A 36 9.89 -11.48 -13.44
CA TRP A 36 9.35 -10.37 -12.64
C TRP A 36 10.22 -9.13 -12.76
N ASN A 37 11.53 -9.27 -12.49
CA ASN A 37 12.49 -8.18 -12.57
C ASN A 37 12.69 -7.62 -14.00
N THR A 38 12.40 -8.41 -15.03
CA THR A 38 12.43 -7.91 -16.40
C THR A 38 11.41 -6.80 -16.60
N TYR A 39 10.18 -6.97 -16.08
CA TYR A 39 9.14 -5.94 -16.16
C TYR A 39 9.48 -4.72 -15.29
N ASP A 40 10.03 -4.93 -14.08
CA ASP A 40 10.52 -3.81 -13.25
C ASP A 40 11.58 -2.97 -13.99
N LYS A 41 12.55 -3.63 -14.63
CA LYS A 41 13.56 -2.94 -15.44
C LYS A 41 12.94 -2.16 -16.59
N MET A 42 11.98 -2.74 -17.30
CA MET A 42 11.28 -2.06 -18.41
C MET A 42 10.52 -0.82 -17.91
N TYR A 43 9.86 -0.91 -16.76
CA TYR A 43 9.19 0.23 -16.12
C TYR A 43 10.19 1.32 -15.73
N HIS A 44 11.27 1.00 -15.03
CA HIS A 44 12.29 1.96 -14.61
C HIS A 44 13.00 2.62 -15.81
N GLN A 45 13.12 1.91 -16.93
CA GLN A 45 13.62 2.45 -18.19
C GLN A 45 12.56 3.25 -18.96
N LYS A 46 11.34 3.43 -18.43
CA LYS A 46 10.21 4.12 -19.06
C LYS A 46 9.78 3.49 -20.41
N ARG A 47 10.01 2.20 -20.59
CA ARG A 47 9.62 1.45 -21.79
C ARG A 47 8.17 0.96 -21.70
N ILE A 48 7.65 0.79 -20.50
CA ILE A 48 6.27 0.46 -20.18
C ILE A 48 5.80 1.33 -19.01
N THR A 49 4.48 1.48 -18.87
CA THR A 49 3.85 2.15 -17.73
C THR A 49 3.85 1.23 -16.50
N LEU A 50 3.62 1.80 -15.31
CA LEU A 50 3.44 1.01 -14.09
C LEU A 50 2.29 0.00 -14.24
N ARG A 51 1.18 0.43 -14.84
CA ARG A 51 0.01 -0.44 -15.07
C ARG A 51 0.35 -1.65 -15.94
N GLU A 52 1.08 -1.44 -17.04
CA GLU A 52 1.54 -2.54 -17.90
C GLU A 52 2.53 -3.45 -17.17
N CYS A 53 3.41 -2.90 -16.38
CA CYS A 53 4.34 -3.67 -15.55
C CYS A 53 3.57 -4.60 -14.61
N LEU A 54 2.64 -4.05 -13.82
CA LEU A 54 1.83 -4.79 -12.86
C LEU A 54 0.95 -5.86 -13.56
N ASP A 55 0.31 -5.52 -14.69
CA ASP A 55 -0.48 -6.48 -15.48
C ASP A 55 0.36 -7.71 -15.86
N GLN A 56 1.58 -7.48 -16.38
CA GLN A 56 2.46 -8.58 -16.75
C GLN A 56 2.98 -9.35 -15.54
N GLN A 57 3.32 -8.67 -14.46
CA GLN A 57 3.78 -9.31 -13.22
C GLN A 57 2.68 -10.19 -12.60
N TYR A 58 1.43 -9.73 -12.56
CA TYR A 58 0.33 -10.52 -12.01
C TYR A 58 0.00 -11.74 -12.87
N LYS A 59 0.15 -11.65 -14.20
CA LYS A 59 0.03 -12.81 -15.08
C LYS A 59 1.08 -13.89 -14.81
N LEU A 60 2.26 -13.52 -14.27
CA LEU A 60 3.26 -14.52 -13.85
C LEU A 60 2.82 -15.36 -12.65
N LEU A 61 1.85 -14.88 -11.87
CA LEU A 61 1.30 -15.60 -10.72
C LEU A 61 0.22 -16.61 -11.13
N ALA A 62 -0.26 -16.57 -12.38
CA ALA A 62 -1.32 -17.45 -12.86
C ALA A 62 -0.96 -18.94 -12.67
N GLY A 63 -1.90 -19.72 -12.15
CA GLY A 63 -1.75 -21.12 -11.80
C GLY A 63 -1.13 -21.36 -10.40
N MET A 64 -0.67 -20.34 -9.71
CA MET A 64 -0.13 -20.46 -8.35
C MET A 64 -1.25 -20.43 -7.32
N ARG A 65 -1.09 -21.17 -6.22
CA ARG A 65 -1.99 -21.06 -5.07
C ARG A 65 -1.69 -19.79 -4.30
N VAL A 66 -2.72 -19.02 -3.96
CA VAL A 66 -2.60 -17.81 -3.12
C VAL A 66 -1.86 -18.11 -1.81
N GLN A 67 -2.13 -19.27 -1.19
CA GLN A 67 -1.45 -19.69 0.04
C GLN A 67 0.06 -19.85 -0.12
N ASP A 68 0.54 -20.32 -1.28
CA ASP A 68 1.97 -20.48 -1.53
C ASP A 68 2.64 -19.12 -1.74
N ILE A 69 1.96 -18.19 -2.43
CA ILE A 69 2.43 -16.80 -2.57
C ILE A 69 2.50 -16.12 -1.20
N LEU A 70 1.44 -16.20 -0.40
CA LEU A 70 1.39 -15.58 0.92
C LEU A 70 2.41 -16.19 1.89
N ARG A 71 2.72 -17.50 1.79
CA ARG A 71 3.78 -18.14 2.57
C ARG A 71 5.15 -17.50 2.35
N GLU A 72 5.42 -17.01 1.16
CA GLU A 72 6.67 -16.30 0.88
C GLU A 72 6.58 -14.81 1.30
N VAL A 73 5.44 -14.19 1.10
CA VAL A 73 5.19 -12.80 1.51
C VAL A 73 5.36 -12.61 3.03
N VAL A 74 4.86 -13.54 3.86
CA VAL A 74 4.95 -13.41 5.33
C VAL A 74 6.38 -13.47 5.88
N LYS A 75 7.34 -13.91 5.07
CA LYS A 75 8.77 -13.91 5.42
C LYS A 75 9.42 -12.53 5.24
N VAL A 76 8.74 -11.62 4.54
CA VAL A 76 9.26 -10.27 4.31
C VAL A 76 9.12 -9.45 5.59
N GLU A 77 10.22 -8.83 6.02
CA GLU A 77 10.25 -8.00 7.21
C GLU A 77 9.23 -6.86 7.13
N THR A 78 8.46 -6.68 8.21
CA THR A 78 7.52 -5.56 8.36
C THR A 78 8.08 -4.50 9.30
N ILE A 79 7.53 -3.28 9.22
CA ILE A 79 7.72 -2.28 10.26
C ILE A 79 7.08 -2.77 11.57
N ARG A 80 7.64 -2.38 12.72
CA ARG A 80 7.11 -2.79 14.03
C ARG A 80 5.78 -2.10 14.35
N ASN A 81 4.99 -2.73 15.22
CA ASN A 81 3.79 -2.16 15.85
C ASN A 81 2.67 -1.77 14.87
N ILE A 82 2.50 -2.48 13.74
CA ILE A 82 1.42 -2.23 12.78
C ILE A 82 0.06 -2.34 13.47
N ARG A 83 -0.24 -3.49 14.10
CA ARG A 83 -1.53 -3.74 14.76
C ARG A 83 -1.82 -2.72 15.87
N GLU A 84 -0.82 -2.40 16.69
CA GLU A 84 -1.00 -1.42 17.76
C GLU A 84 -1.33 -0.04 17.22
N THR A 85 -0.62 0.39 16.17
CA THR A 85 -0.87 1.66 15.49
C THR A 85 -2.28 1.72 14.92
N VAL A 86 -2.72 0.65 14.22
CA VAL A 86 -4.07 0.54 13.66
C VAL A 86 -5.13 0.69 14.77
N VAL A 87 -5.00 -0.06 15.87
CA VAL A 87 -5.94 0.00 17.00
C VAL A 87 -6.00 1.40 17.62
N LYS A 88 -4.85 2.05 17.81
CA LYS A 88 -4.81 3.41 18.37
C LYS A 88 -5.49 4.44 17.45
N LEU A 89 -5.24 4.38 16.15
CA LEU A 89 -5.90 5.27 15.18
C LEU A 89 -7.41 5.04 15.15
N GLN A 90 -7.85 3.78 15.16
CA GLN A 90 -9.28 3.42 15.26
C GLN A 90 -9.91 3.93 16.57
N GLY A 91 -9.16 3.92 17.68
CA GLY A 91 -9.59 4.49 18.95
C GLY A 91 -9.90 5.99 18.92
N HIS A 92 -9.35 6.72 17.93
CA HIS A 92 -9.72 8.12 17.63
C HIS A 92 -10.92 8.25 16.68
N GLY A 93 -11.61 7.16 16.34
CA GLY A 93 -12.73 7.15 15.41
C GLY A 93 -12.34 7.19 13.93
N LEU A 94 -11.08 6.96 13.60
CA LEU A 94 -10.60 6.96 12.22
C LEU A 94 -10.82 5.59 11.55
N GLY A 95 -11.28 5.60 10.31
CA GLY A 95 -11.11 4.44 9.43
C GLY A 95 -9.63 4.26 9.09
N VAL A 96 -9.11 3.04 9.21
CA VAL A 96 -7.70 2.76 8.89
C VAL A 96 -7.64 1.74 7.76
N THR A 97 -7.12 2.15 6.59
CA THR A 97 -7.21 1.38 5.35
C THR A 97 -5.87 1.22 4.64
N LEU A 98 -5.80 0.31 3.69
CA LEU A 98 -4.67 0.16 2.78
C LEU A 98 -4.96 0.86 1.45
N LEU A 99 -3.94 1.45 0.84
CA LEU A 99 -3.99 2.04 -0.51
C LEU A 99 -2.72 1.66 -1.24
N THR A 100 -2.78 0.67 -2.11
CA THR A 100 -1.59 0.05 -2.68
C THR A 100 -1.82 -0.47 -4.09
N ASP A 101 -0.74 -0.58 -4.85
CA ASP A 101 -0.75 -1.26 -6.14
C ASP A 101 -0.73 -2.79 -6.01
N ASN A 102 -0.51 -3.36 -4.82
CA ASN A 102 -0.53 -4.80 -4.57
C ASN A 102 -1.90 -5.44 -4.87
N PRO A 103 -1.95 -6.77 -5.09
CA PRO A 103 -3.20 -7.50 -5.28
C PRO A 103 -4.10 -7.49 -4.06
N ASP A 104 -5.40 -7.53 -4.30
CA ASP A 104 -6.45 -7.57 -3.30
C ASP A 104 -6.36 -8.78 -2.35
N PHE A 105 -5.91 -9.95 -2.81
CA PHE A 105 -5.72 -11.11 -1.94
C PHE A 105 -4.61 -10.87 -0.88
N LEU A 106 -3.55 -10.13 -1.22
CA LEU A 106 -2.53 -9.72 -0.24
C LEU A 106 -3.11 -8.71 0.76
N CYS A 107 -3.90 -7.76 0.27
CA CYS A 107 -4.55 -6.78 1.14
C CYS A 107 -5.56 -7.45 2.09
N SER A 108 -6.32 -8.44 1.63
CA SER A 108 -7.22 -9.25 2.48
C SER A 108 -6.45 -9.92 3.62
N TYR A 109 -5.31 -10.54 3.32
CA TYR A 109 -4.42 -11.11 4.32
C TYR A 109 -3.95 -10.06 5.35
N LEU A 110 -3.55 -8.86 4.90
CA LEU A 110 -3.09 -7.79 5.82
C LEU A 110 -4.23 -7.24 6.69
N VAL A 111 -5.44 -7.12 6.13
CA VAL A 111 -6.64 -6.72 6.88
C VAL A 111 -6.91 -7.72 8.02
N GLU A 112 -6.91 -9.00 7.74
CA GLU A 112 -7.11 -10.05 8.75
C GLU A 112 -5.96 -10.08 9.78
N SER A 113 -4.73 -9.92 9.31
CA SER A 113 -3.53 -9.98 10.17
C SER A 113 -3.41 -8.80 11.12
N PHE A 114 -3.75 -7.58 10.69
CA PHE A 114 -3.46 -6.36 11.43
C PHE A 114 -4.68 -5.55 11.85
N GLY A 115 -5.88 -5.89 11.37
CA GLY A 115 -7.13 -5.25 11.78
C GLY A 115 -7.48 -3.98 11.03
N PHE A 116 -6.96 -3.78 9.81
CA PHE A 116 -7.40 -2.67 8.95
C PHE A 116 -8.90 -2.76 8.64
N ASN A 117 -9.55 -1.61 8.37
CA ASN A 117 -10.98 -1.57 8.05
C ASN A 117 -11.29 -1.92 6.58
N GLY A 118 -10.29 -1.95 5.71
CA GLY A 118 -10.46 -2.25 4.30
C GLY A 118 -9.26 -1.83 3.46
N TYR A 119 -9.44 -1.84 2.15
CA TYR A 119 -8.35 -1.52 1.23
C TYR A 119 -8.85 -0.98 -0.12
N THR A 120 -7.95 -0.31 -0.82
CA THR A 120 -7.99 -0.04 -2.26
C THR A 120 -6.73 -0.66 -2.87
N ALA A 121 -6.91 -1.56 -3.81
CA ALA A 121 -5.85 -2.42 -4.31
C ALA A 121 -6.07 -2.77 -5.79
N SER A 122 -5.07 -3.35 -6.45
CA SER A 122 -5.24 -4.03 -7.74
C SER A 122 -6.11 -5.26 -7.58
N LYS A 123 -6.99 -5.52 -8.55
CA LYS A 123 -7.80 -6.74 -8.55
C LYS A 123 -7.08 -7.85 -9.28
N VAL A 124 -6.99 -9.01 -8.66
CA VAL A 124 -6.44 -10.22 -9.27
C VAL A 124 -7.43 -11.36 -9.05
N GLU A 125 -7.96 -11.93 -10.15
CA GLU A 125 -8.96 -12.98 -10.04
C GLU A 125 -8.36 -14.25 -9.44
N VAL A 126 -9.03 -14.76 -8.40
CA VAL A 126 -8.68 -16.02 -7.73
C VAL A 126 -9.88 -16.97 -7.84
N LYS A 127 -9.66 -18.19 -8.31
CA LYS A 127 -10.66 -19.26 -8.35
C LYS A 127 -10.14 -20.48 -7.60
N ASP A 128 -10.91 -20.98 -6.67
CA ASP A 128 -10.57 -22.14 -5.85
C ASP A 128 -9.18 -22.03 -5.18
N GLY A 129 -8.81 -20.79 -4.77
CA GLY A 129 -7.52 -20.48 -4.16
C GLY A 129 -6.34 -20.40 -5.13
N ILE A 130 -6.60 -20.45 -6.45
CA ILE A 130 -5.59 -20.38 -7.51
C ILE A 130 -5.74 -19.04 -8.25
N VAL A 131 -4.63 -18.34 -8.45
CA VAL A 131 -4.58 -17.10 -9.23
C VAL A 131 -4.82 -17.41 -10.70
N THR A 132 -5.71 -16.65 -11.36
CA THR A 132 -5.93 -16.73 -12.80
C THR A 132 -5.07 -15.70 -13.56
N ASP A 133 -5.15 -15.68 -14.88
CA ASP A 133 -4.46 -14.68 -15.73
C ASP A 133 -5.20 -13.34 -15.81
N LYS A 134 -6.39 -13.24 -15.19
CA LYS A 134 -7.20 -12.02 -15.20
C LYS A 134 -6.87 -11.11 -14.04
N ASN A 135 -6.51 -9.90 -14.38
CA ASN A 135 -6.23 -8.87 -13.41
C ASN A 135 -6.65 -7.47 -13.91
N GLU A 136 -6.84 -6.56 -12.98
CA GLU A 136 -7.10 -5.14 -13.19
C GLU A 136 -6.21 -4.35 -12.24
N PRO A 137 -4.98 -3.96 -12.68
CA PRO A 137 -4.10 -3.14 -11.86
C PRO A 137 -4.74 -1.81 -11.49
N LEU A 138 -4.50 -1.35 -10.28
CA LEU A 138 -4.94 -0.03 -9.82
C LEU A 138 -4.36 1.04 -10.77
N PRO A 139 -5.18 1.85 -11.42
CA PRO A 139 -4.69 2.77 -12.46
C PRO A 139 -3.83 3.90 -11.88
N ASP A 140 -4.21 4.40 -10.70
CA ASP A 140 -3.55 5.48 -9.97
C ASP A 140 -4.06 5.48 -8.52
N LYS A 141 -3.17 5.60 -7.54
CA LYS A 141 -3.54 5.59 -6.12
C LYS A 141 -4.48 6.75 -5.77
N ALA A 142 -4.29 7.95 -6.33
CA ALA A 142 -5.14 9.09 -6.04
C ALA A 142 -6.57 8.90 -6.57
N GLU A 143 -6.72 8.33 -7.77
CA GLU A 143 -8.04 7.97 -8.30
C GLU A 143 -8.67 6.83 -7.48
N GLY A 144 -7.89 5.85 -7.06
CA GLY A 144 -8.34 4.80 -6.15
C GLY A 144 -8.87 5.37 -4.83
N LEU A 145 -8.12 6.29 -4.21
CA LEU A 145 -8.57 6.97 -3.00
C LEU A 145 -9.86 7.77 -3.20
N LYS A 146 -9.97 8.54 -4.30
CA LYS A 146 -11.18 9.31 -4.60
C LYS A 146 -12.41 8.40 -4.73
N LYS A 147 -12.29 7.26 -5.43
CA LYS A 147 -13.37 6.27 -5.56
C LYS A 147 -13.78 5.70 -4.20
N TYR A 148 -12.79 5.32 -3.37
CA TYR A 148 -13.04 4.81 -2.02
C TYR A 148 -13.72 5.88 -1.14
N CYS A 149 -13.23 7.11 -1.17
CA CYS A 149 -13.81 8.23 -0.44
C CYS A 149 -15.26 8.51 -0.87
N SER A 150 -15.55 8.48 -2.18
CA SER A 150 -16.90 8.64 -2.71
C SER A 150 -17.84 7.56 -2.20
N TRP A 151 -17.39 6.29 -2.21
CA TRP A 151 -18.18 5.18 -1.69
C TRP A 151 -18.47 5.30 -0.18
N MET A 152 -17.48 5.78 0.59
CA MET A 152 -17.62 6.00 2.04
C MET A 152 -18.26 7.34 2.41
N SER A 153 -18.66 8.17 1.44
CA SER A 153 -19.16 9.54 1.67
C SER A 153 -18.16 10.43 2.45
N ILE A 154 -16.87 10.24 2.22
CA ILE A 154 -15.76 11.01 2.81
C ILE A 154 -15.16 11.91 1.72
N ILE A 155 -14.76 13.13 2.08
CA ILE A 155 -13.97 13.96 1.16
C ILE A 155 -12.45 13.68 1.34
N PRO A 156 -11.63 13.64 0.28
CA PRO A 156 -10.21 13.37 0.39
C PRO A 156 -9.47 14.29 1.38
N LYS A 157 -9.88 15.54 1.54
CA LYS A 157 -9.33 16.48 2.54
C LYS A 157 -9.54 16.06 3.99
N LYS A 158 -10.41 15.10 4.25
CA LYS A 158 -10.61 14.47 5.57
C LYS A 158 -9.80 13.17 5.71
N CYS A 159 -8.92 12.87 4.76
CA CYS A 159 -8.05 11.71 4.80
C CYS A 159 -6.61 12.12 5.11
N ILE A 160 -5.90 11.20 5.73
CA ILE A 160 -4.45 11.19 5.89
C ILE A 160 -3.91 10.07 5.00
N HIS A 161 -2.76 10.27 4.38
CA HIS A 161 -2.06 9.19 3.66
C HIS A 161 -0.62 9.05 4.13
N VAL A 162 -0.19 7.80 4.32
CA VAL A 162 1.17 7.43 4.71
C VAL A 162 1.77 6.59 3.59
N GLY A 163 2.89 7.01 3.01
CA GLY A 163 3.55 6.32 1.90
C GLY A 163 5.03 6.68 1.80
N ASP A 164 5.77 6.02 0.91
CA ASP A 164 7.23 6.13 0.82
C ASP A 164 7.77 6.46 -0.58
N TRP A 165 6.91 6.33 -1.62
CA TRP A 165 7.38 6.36 -3.00
C TRP A 165 6.71 7.44 -3.87
N VAL A 166 7.21 7.62 -5.08
CA VAL A 166 6.73 8.67 -6.02
C VAL A 166 5.28 8.48 -6.45
N ASN A 167 4.71 7.26 -6.41
CA ASN A 167 3.31 6.98 -6.70
C ASN A 167 2.35 7.41 -5.57
N ASP A 168 2.87 7.79 -4.38
CA ASP A 168 2.09 8.38 -3.30
C ASP A 168 1.96 9.90 -3.44
N ILE A 169 2.85 10.56 -4.19
CA ILE A 169 2.83 12.02 -4.37
C ILE A 169 1.49 12.54 -4.90
N PRO A 170 0.82 11.91 -5.88
CA PRO A 170 -0.52 12.31 -6.29
C PRO A 170 -1.54 12.27 -5.15
N VAL A 171 -1.43 11.27 -4.24
CA VAL A 171 -2.29 11.15 -3.06
C VAL A 171 -2.01 12.27 -2.06
N PHE A 172 -0.73 12.57 -1.78
CA PHE A 172 -0.32 13.67 -0.88
C PHE A 172 -0.93 15.01 -1.26
N LYS A 173 -1.14 15.27 -2.56
CA LYS A 173 -1.72 16.52 -3.05
C LYS A 173 -3.22 16.68 -2.75
N ILE A 174 -3.95 15.58 -2.60
CA ILE A 174 -5.42 15.61 -2.48
C ILE A 174 -5.91 15.39 -1.05
N VAL A 175 -5.11 14.76 -0.18
CA VAL A 175 -5.45 14.53 1.22
C VAL A 175 -5.29 15.79 2.09
N GLY A 176 -5.80 15.75 3.31
CA GLY A 176 -5.67 16.86 4.27
C GLY A 176 -4.33 16.88 5.00
N HIS A 177 -3.72 15.70 5.20
CA HIS A 177 -2.38 15.55 5.77
C HIS A 177 -1.68 14.35 5.13
N SER A 178 -0.36 14.42 5.00
CA SER A 178 0.43 13.35 4.40
C SER A 178 1.70 13.10 5.18
N VAL A 179 2.09 11.83 5.28
CA VAL A 179 3.32 11.40 5.95
C VAL A 179 4.18 10.61 4.97
N ALA A 180 5.38 11.10 4.71
CA ALA A 180 6.41 10.33 4.01
C ALA A 180 7.16 9.48 5.03
N LEU A 181 6.88 8.18 5.04
CA LEU A 181 7.50 7.22 5.95
C LEU A 181 8.68 6.54 5.25
N ASN A 182 9.90 6.71 5.78
CA ASN A 182 11.13 6.20 5.17
C ASN A 182 11.25 6.55 3.67
N PRO A 183 11.05 7.82 3.28
CA PRO A 183 10.94 8.23 1.89
C PRO A 183 12.17 7.82 1.08
N LYS A 184 11.95 7.21 -0.09
CA LYS A 184 13.03 6.70 -0.96
C LYS A 184 13.74 7.79 -1.75
N THR A 185 13.17 8.99 -1.80
CA THR A 185 13.77 10.14 -2.50
C THR A 185 13.42 11.46 -1.79
N GLU A 186 14.27 12.48 -1.90
CA GLU A 186 13.97 13.84 -1.41
C GLU A 186 12.68 14.39 -2.02
N LYS A 187 12.38 14.05 -3.27
CA LYS A 187 11.14 14.48 -3.93
C LYS A 187 9.88 13.99 -3.18
N VAL A 188 9.90 12.80 -2.59
CA VAL A 188 8.79 12.27 -1.78
C VAL A 188 8.74 13.00 -0.44
N ARG A 189 9.90 13.17 0.21
CA ARG A 189 10.06 13.91 1.47
C ARG A 189 9.47 15.31 1.36
N ASP A 190 9.86 16.08 0.35
CA ASP A 190 9.47 17.48 0.16
C ASP A 190 7.98 17.67 -0.20
N ARG A 191 7.30 16.63 -0.63
CA ARG A 191 5.88 16.69 -1.03
C ARG A 191 4.91 16.26 0.04
N ALA A 192 5.41 15.69 1.13
CA ALA A 192 4.59 15.32 2.29
C ALA A 192 4.45 16.48 3.28
N SER A 193 3.40 16.47 4.07
CA SER A 193 3.21 17.42 5.18
C SER A 193 4.20 17.16 6.32
N PHE A 194 4.63 15.92 6.48
CA PHE A 194 5.60 15.46 7.46
C PHE A 194 6.40 14.29 6.89
N ALA A 195 7.66 14.18 7.27
CA ALA A 195 8.50 13.05 6.89
C ALA A 195 9.24 12.49 8.11
N VAL A 196 9.31 11.17 8.20
CA VAL A 196 9.96 10.46 9.31
C VAL A 196 10.67 9.21 8.80
N GLU A 197 11.85 8.95 9.34
CA GLU A 197 12.59 7.72 9.16
C GLU A 197 12.56 6.92 10.47
N THR A 198 11.95 5.76 10.42
CA THR A 198 11.77 4.93 11.63
C THR A 198 11.58 3.45 11.27
N SER A 199 11.81 2.59 12.24
CA SER A 199 11.46 1.17 12.19
C SER A 199 10.19 0.83 12.99
N ASP A 200 9.49 1.85 13.51
CA ASP A 200 8.34 1.69 14.40
C ASP A 200 7.17 2.56 13.93
N LEU A 201 6.07 1.94 13.49
CA LEU A 201 4.90 2.66 12.98
C LEU A 201 4.23 3.54 14.05
N MET A 202 4.48 3.28 15.33
CA MET A 202 4.01 4.13 16.42
C MET A 202 4.55 5.57 16.36
N ASP A 203 5.67 5.83 15.69
CA ASP A 203 6.17 7.19 15.50
C ASP A 203 5.26 8.00 14.58
N VAL A 204 4.67 7.35 13.56
CA VAL A 204 3.61 7.96 12.74
C VAL A 204 2.40 8.30 13.60
N TYR A 205 1.93 7.37 14.43
CA TYR A 205 0.82 7.64 15.35
C TYR A 205 1.12 8.81 16.30
N ARG A 206 2.31 8.82 16.92
CA ARG A 206 2.72 9.91 17.82
C ARG A 206 2.68 11.26 17.13
N HIS A 207 3.20 11.35 15.91
CA HIS A 207 3.10 12.58 15.11
C HIS A 207 1.64 12.96 14.85
N LEU A 208 0.80 12.03 14.37
CA LEU A 208 -0.60 12.31 14.07
C LEU A 208 -1.38 12.77 15.32
N ALA A 209 -1.06 12.21 16.48
CA ALA A 209 -1.67 12.60 17.76
C ALA A 209 -1.32 14.04 18.20
N THR A 210 -0.26 14.65 17.65
CA THR A 210 0.09 16.06 17.93
C THR A 210 -0.64 17.06 17.03
N LEU A 211 -1.40 16.59 16.03
CA LEU A 211 -2.14 17.48 15.15
C LEU A 211 -3.21 18.27 15.93
N SER A 212 -3.17 19.58 15.84
CA SER A 212 -4.02 20.54 16.53
C SER A 212 -4.86 21.38 15.57
#